data_6a9d2d7224f06aa0c9034106a9104019
#
_entry.id   6a9d2d7224f06aa0c9034106a9104019
#
_cell.length_a   1.000
_cell.length_b   1.000
_cell.length_c   1.000
_cell.angle_alpha   90.00
_cell.angle_beta   90.00
_cell.angle_gamma   90.00
#
_symmetry.space_group_name_H-M   'P 1'
#
loop_
_entity.id
_entity.type
_entity.pdbx_description
1 polymer ?
#
loop_
_entity_poly.entity_id
_entity_poly.type
_entity_poly.pdbx_seq_one_letter_code
_entity_poly.pdbx_strand_id
1 'polypeptide(L)'
;MNKFLNLLSLMVVLATTTAIDAAEFTDDNNGMRCAYYHSGFKLQWRQRGGDWSDAAGKVYGDKAFATAVVQNLRNRTQAVDWDVTGLVRYWQDGGETPGGFFLRKLSQNPKSSAQFRSRNFEDASVHPSLDVEWMDGSTERMQPTADTTLTCASVGALGTGKRITAGEQASIVLMFPFEPKPGVNIRSARLTLHSQRQFGPPSEIGVFRLVIPADVEEKPQVGLAAAYPRDVGIDKHPSVVLAAGFESSDWYEEWSAKRKPPSAEPVDSDEGNGFVPLSGDALKVTIEKGKKAGLNLLYRFREKTGSEPEAMHFRYYLRLGENWKPLVSGKMPGFAGTYNRAGWGGRRSDGVNGWSARGAYKVAAAARGAEYGLGSYIYHADSSTKFGDLVGWNLGKTGVIDKNRWYSVEQSVRLNTPGKADGELKAWLDGTLVFHRTGLRFRDVPDLRIETLWMNVYHGGVDTAPSDLSLYIDNVVIAREYIGPAAGFDAP
;
A
#
# COMPACT_ATOMS: atom_id res chain seq x y z
N MET A 1 -44.57 35.62 -21.89
CA MET A 1 -44.86 35.02 -20.58
C MET A 1 -44.59 33.54 -20.69
N ASN A 2 -43.32 33.11 -20.55
CA ASN A 2 -42.96 31.70 -20.46
C ASN A 2 -41.85 31.57 -19.42
N LYS A 3 -42.17 30.89 -18.32
CA LYS A 3 -41.26 30.57 -17.22
C LYS A 3 -40.38 29.38 -17.63
N PHE A 4 -39.06 29.57 -17.70
CA PHE A 4 -38.09 28.48 -17.75
C PHE A 4 -37.85 27.98 -16.31
N LEU A 5 -38.25 26.76 -16.04
CA LEU A 5 -37.82 26.00 -14.86
C LEU A 5 -36.42 25.41 -15.14
N ASN A 6 -35.44 25.89 -14.42
CA ASN A 6 -34.14 25.22 -14.34
C ASN A 6 -34.25 24.02 -13.39
N LEU A 7 -34.20 22.80 -13.92
CA LEU A 7 -33.92 21.59 -13.16
C LEU A 7 -32.40 21.51 -12.94
N LEU A 8 -31.97 21.76 -11.70
CA LEU A 8 -30.64 21.38 -11.23
C LEU A 8 -30.67 19.86 -10.99
N SER A 9 -30.06 19.08 -11.88
CA SER A 9 -29.79 17.67 -11.65
C SER A 9 -28.63 17.57 -10.64
N LEU A 10 -28.97 17.20 -9.41
CA LEU A 10 -28.03 16.82 -8.37
C LEU A 10 -27.50 15.42 -8.72
N MET A 11 -26.34 15.34 -9.36
CA MET A 11 -25.60 14.06 -9.47
C MET A 11 -25.07 13.69 -8.08
N VAL A 12 -25.77 12.78 -7.42
CA VAL A 12 -25.23 12.07 -6.27
C VAL A 12 -24.20 11.07 -6.82
N VAL A 13 -22.93 11.42 -6.73
CA VAL A 13 -21.85 10.46 -6.92
C VAL A 13 -21.87 9.55 -5.68
N LEU A 14 -22.50 8.38 -5.82
CA LEU A 14 -22.31 7.29 -4.86
C LEU A 14 -20.84 6.85 -4.98
N ALA A 15 -20.02 7.30 -4.04
CA ALA A 15 -18.73 6.68 -3.79
C ALA A 15 -19.00 5.24 -3.31
N THR A 16 -18.90 4.28 -4.22
CA THR A 16 -18.88 2.87 -3.86
C THR A 16 -17.56 2.61 -3.15
N THR A 17 -17.54 2.66 -1.81
CA THR A 17 -16.47 2.07 -1.00
C THR A 17 -16.38 0.60 -1.39
N THR A 18 -15.36 0.24 -2.15
CA THR A 18 -15.12 -1.13 -2.55
C THR A 18 -14.65 -1.89 -1.32
N ALA A 19 -15.58 -2.55 -0.63
CA ALA A 19 -15.21 -3.54 0.37
C ALA A 19 -14.26 -4.55 -0.31
N ILE A 20 -13.06 -4.70 0.24
CA ILE A 20 -12.13 -5.75 -0.20
C ILE A 20 -12.85 -7.07 0.05
N ASP A 21 -13.00 -7.89 -0.98
CA ASP A 21 -13.75 -9.13 -0.86
C ASP A 21 -13.06 -10.03 0.17
N ALA A 22 -13.80 -10.41 1.21
CA ALA A 22 -13.29 -11.25 2.30
C ALA A 22 -12.76 -12.61 1.80
N ALA A 23 -13.17 -13.06 0.62
CA ALA A 23 -12.63 -14.25 -0.02
C ALA A 23 -11.14 -14.12 -0.39
N GLU A 24 -10.64 -12.90 -0.63
CA GLU A 24 -9.22 -12.67 -0.93
C GLU A 24 -8.29 -12.89 0.27
N PHE A 25 -8.81 -12.91 1.49
CA PHE A 25 -8.01 -13.09 2.72
C PHE A 25 -7.89 -14.53 3.20
N THR A 26 -8.57 -15.48 2.56
CA THR A 26 -8.70 -16.86 3.04
C THR A 26 -7.78 -17.87 2.36
N ASP A 27 -7.17 -17.51 1.25
CA ASP A 27 -6.20 -18.38 0.55
C ASP A 27 -4.86 -18.38 1.30
N ASP A 28 -4.27 -19.57 1.49
CA ASP A 28 -2.97 -19.75 2.16
C ASP A 28 -1.85 -18.94 1.50
N ASN A 29 -1.98 -18.60 0.22
CA ASN A 29 -1.03 -17.79 -0.52
C ASN A 29 -1.29 -16.28 -0.39
N ASN A 30 -2.54 -15.86 -0.18
CA ASN A 30 -2.95 -14.45 -0.18
C ASN A 30 -3.32 -13.93 1.22
N GLY A 31 -3.46 -14.81 2.22
CA GLY A 31 -3.93 -14.48 3.55
C GLY A 31 -3.06 -13.48 4.32
N MET A 32 -3.65 -12.90 5.36
CA MET A 32 -2.98 -11.97 6.27
C MET A 32 -1.85 -12.66 7.05
N ARG A 33 -0.72 -11.98 7.18
CA ARG A 33 0.47 -12.43 7.93
C ARG A 33 1.04 -11.31 8.77
N CYS A 34 2.01 -11.60 9.63
CA CYS A 34 2.68 -10.60 10.47
C CYS A 34 3.12 -9.34 9.70
N ALA A 35 3.66 -9.50 8.51
CA ALA A 35 4.18 -8.38 7.72
C ALA A 35 3.19 -7.84 6.68
N TYR A 36 2.16 -8.61 6.32
CA TYR A 36 1.31 -8.33 5.17
C TYR A 36 -0.16 -8.48 5.50
N TYR A 37 -0.99 -7.49 5.12
CA TYR A 37 -2.44 -7.67 5.11
C TYR A 37 -2.93 -8.42 3.86
N HIS A 38 -2.11 -8.44 2.79
CA HIS A 38 -2.31 -9.28 1.61
C HIS A 38 -0.97 -9.87 1.17
N SER A 39 -0.72 -11.15 1.48
CA SER A 39 0.61 -11.74 1.26
C SER A 39 0.91 -12.02 -0.20
N GLY A 40 -0.08 -12.30 -1.05
CA GLY A 40 0.09 -12.50 -2.49
C GLY A 40 0.64 -11.27 -3.19
N PHE A 41 0.05 -10.12 -2.97
CA PHE A 41 0.54 -8.84 -3.49
C PHE A 41 1.61 -8.19 -2.63
N LYS A 42 1.98 -8.78 -1.47
CA LYS A 42 2.94 -8.23 -0.49
C LYS A 42 2.55 -6.84 -0.01
N LEU A 43 1.26 -6.60 0.18
CA LEU A 43 0.74 -5.37 0.76
C LEU A 43 0.98 -5.41 2.26
N GLN A 44 1.78 -4.46 2.76
CA GLN A 44 2.25 -4.48 4.15
C GLN A 44 1.32 -3.71 5.07
N TRP A 45 1.21 -4.21 6.31
CA TRP A 45 0.75 -3.41 7.42
C TRP A 45 1.69 -2.21 7.63
N ARG A 46 1.19 -1.12 8.16
CA ARG A 46 2.03 0.01 8.62
C ARG A 46 2.93 -0.41 9.77
N GLN A 47 2.38 -1.25 10.66
CA GLN A 47 3.10 -1.89 11.75
C GLN A 47 3.01 -3.41 11.62
N ARG A 48 4.12 -4.11 11.83
CA ARG A 48 4.13 -5.59 11.83
C ARG A 48 3.20 -6.11 12.93
N GLY A 49 2.37 -7.09 12.60
CA GLY A 49 1.40 -7.67 13.52
C GLY A 49 0.00 -7.08 13.39
N GLY A 50 -0.22 -6.21 12.40
CA GLY A 50 -1.52 -5.64 12.05
C GLY A 50 -1.72 -4.21 12.53
N ASP A 51 -2.64 -3.53 11.88
CA ASP A 51 -3.00 -2.15 12.20
C ASP A 51 -4.41 -2.10 12.81
N TRP A 52 -4.57 -1.27 13.85
CA TRP A 52 -5.84 -1.07 14.53
C TRP A 52 -6.04 0.38 14.97
N SER A 53 -7.29 0.77 15.20
CA SER A 53 -7.62 1.99 15.92
C SER A 53 -8.49 1.68 17.14
N ASP A 54 -8.35 2.52 18.14
CA ASP A 54 -9.10 2.41 19.39
C ASP A 54 -10.45 3.14 19.34
N ALA A 55 -11.22 3.03 20.43
CA ALA A 55 -12.54 3.65 20.54
C ALA A 55 -12.52 5.19 20.56
N ALA A 56 -11.35 5.82 20.72
CA ALA A 56 -11.16 7.25 20.58
C ALA A 56 -10.70 7.66 19.16
N GLY A 57 -10.61 6.70 18.22
CA GLY A 57 -10.15 6.92 16.85
C GLY A 57 -8.63 6.98 16.72
N LYS A 58 -7.88 6.73 17.80
CA LYS A 58 -6.41 6.79 17.79
C LYS A 58 -5.85 5.50 17.18
N VAL A 59 -5.05 5.65 16.13
CA VAL A 59 -4.29 4.53 15.54
C VAL A 59 -3.27 4.03 16.58
N TYR A 60 -3.22 2.71 16.78
CA TYR A 60 -2.43 2.02 17.82
C TYR A 60 -2.75 2.46 19.25
N GLY A 61 -3.95 2.99 19.48
CA GLY A 61 -4.40 3.36 20.82
C GLY A 61 -4.77 2.14 21.67
N ASP A 62 -4.95 2.37 22.98
CA ASP A 62 -5.17 1.31 23.96
C ASP A 62 -6.63 1.24 24.48
N LYS A 63 -7.49 2.16 24.05
CA LYS A 63 -8.88 2.26 24.50
C LYS A 63 -9.77 1.31 23.69
N ALA A 64 -9.91 0.06 24.12
CA ALA A 64 -10.74 -0.90 23.43
C ALA A 64 -12.21 -0.44 23.32
N PHE A 65 -12.91 -0.84 22.24
CA PHE A 65 -14.37 -0.67 22.13
C PHE A 65 -15.12 -1.55 23.14
N ALA A 66 -14.58 -2.73 23.42
CA ALA A 66 -15.09 -3.65 24.42
C ALA A 66 -13.95 -4.51 24.97
N THR A 67 -14.09 -5.00 26.20
CA THR A 67 -13.15 -5.95 26.82
C THR A 67 -13.91 -7.13 27.43
N ALA A 68 -13.26 -8.31 27.43
CA ALA A 68 -13.74 -9.47 28.18
C ALA A 68 -12.56 -10.24 28.79
N VAL A 69 -12.79 -10.84 29.95
CA VAL A 69 -11.81 -11.67 30.63
C VAL A 69 -12.05 -13.14 30.29
N VAL A 70 -11.05 -13.77 29.69
CA VAL A 70 -11.05 -15.21 29.38
C VAL A 70 -10.39 -15.96 30.52
N GLN A 71 -11.12 -16.88 31.12
CA GLN A 71 -10.65 -17.68 32.25
C GLN A 71 -10.37 -19.12 31.81
N ASN A 72 -9.52 -19.82 32.56
CA ASN A 72 -9.24 -21.22 32.30
C ASN A 72 -10.32 -22.10 32.97
N LEU A 73 -11.20 -22.69 32.20
CA LEU A 73 -12.30 -23.54 32.67
C LEU A 73 -12.01 -25.04 32.47
N ARG A 74 -10.79 -25.49 32.69
CA ARG A 74 -10.40 -26.91 32.67
C ARG A 74 -11.15 -27.73 31.60
N ASN A 75 -10.79 -27.52 30.32
CA ASN A 75 -11.31 -28.25 29.15
C ASN A 75 -12.80 -28.09 28.81
N ARG A 76 -13.48 -27.04 29.25
CA ARG A 76 -14.83 -26.69 28.81
C ARG A 76 -14.79 -25.58 27.79
N THR A 77 -15.50 -25.74 26.67
CA THR A 77 -15.79 -24.67 25.74
C THR A 77 -16.72 -23.66 26.41
N GLN A 78 -16.37 -22.38 26.37
CA GLN A 78 -17.19 -21.31 26.93
C GLN A 78 -17.37 -20.22 25.87
N ALA A 79 -18.59 -19.73 25.69
CA ALA A 79 -18.86 -18.51 24.97
C ALA A 79 -18.27 -17.31 25.74
N VAL A 80 -17.59 -16.44 25.03
CA VAL A 80 -17.06 -15.16 25.51
C VAL A 80 -17.65 -14.06 24.64
N ASP A 81 -18.34 -13.14 25.27
CA ASP A 81 -19.11 -12.09 24.61
C ASP A 81 -18.47 -10.72 24.81
N TRP A 82 -18.50 -9.91 23.75
CA TRP A 82 -18.14 -8.51 23.78
C TRP A 82 -19.32 -7.68 23.28
N ASP A 83 -19.71 -6.66 24.04
CA ASP A 83 -20.63 -5.63 23.55
C ASP A 83 -19.87 -4.71 22.58
N VAL A 84 -20.10 -4.89 21.29
CA VAL A 84 -19.44 -4.13 20.21
C VAL A 84 -20.37 -3.11 19.57
N THR A 85 -21.45 -2.75 20.26
CA THR A 85 -22.46 -1.82 19.76
C THR A 85 -21.84 -0.51 19.27
N GLY A 86 -20.87 0.06 20.00
CA GLY A 86 -20.19 1.30 19.63
C GLY A 86 -19.41 1.19 18.33
N LEU A 87 -18.73 0.05 18.10
CA LEU A 87 -17.97 -0.17 16.86
C LEU A 87 -18.92 -0.41 15.67
N VAL A 88 -19.98 -1.19 15.86
CA VAL A 88 -20.93 -1.48 14.78
C VAL A 88 -21.74 -0.23 14.39
N ARG A 89 -22.06 0.65 15.35
CA ARG A 89 -22.64 1.99 15.06
C ARG A 89 -21.68 2.86 14.25
N TYR A 90 -20.41 2.86 14.60
CA TYR A 90 -19.40 3.58 13.82
C TYR A 90 -19.40 3.16 12.33
N TRP A 91 -19.53 1.87 12.04
CA TRP A 91 -19.65 1.38 10.67
C TRP A 91 -21.00 1.72 10.03
N GLN A 92 -22.08 1.68 10.81
CA GLN A 92 -23.41 2.09 10.35
C GLN A 92 -23.43 3.55 9.88
N ASP A 93 -22.63 4.40 10.54
CA ASP A 93 -22.49 5.83 10.22
C ASP A 93 -21.46 6.12 9.12
N GLY A 94 -21.03 5.09 8.37
CA GLY A 94 -20.09 5.23 7.25
C GLY A 94 -18.61 5.08 7.64
N GLY A 95 -18.33 4.50 8.81
CA GLY A 95 -16.94 4.24 9.24
C GLY A 95 -16.25 3.18 8.40
N GLU A 96 -14.93 3.27 8.33
CA GLU A 96 -14.05 2.45 7.49
C GLU A 96 -13.97 0.99 7.97
N THR A 97 -13.64 0.09 7.05
CA THR A 97 -13.48 -1.37 7.28
C THR A 97 -14.68 -2.00 7.99
N PRO A 98 -15.92 -1.88 7.44
CA PRO A 98 -17.09 -2.51 8.05
C PRO A 98 -16.87 -4.01 8.27
N GLY A 99 -17.22 -4.50 9.48
CA GLY A 99 -17.06 -5.91 9.83
C GLY A 99 -15.64 -6.33 10.24
N GLY A 100 -14.64 -5.44 10.18
CA GLY A 100 -13.25 -5.74 10.51
C GLY A 100 -12.92 -5.57 12.01
N PHE A 101 -12.77 -6.68 12.74
CA PHE A 101 -12.37 -6.69 14.14
C PHE A 101 -10.90 -7.05 14.31
N PHE A 102 -10.24 -6.37 15.23
CA PHE A 102 -8.89 -6.67 15.69
C PHE A 102 -8.93 -6.95 17.22
N LEU A 103 -8.63 -8.17 17.63
CA LEU A 103 -8.63 -8.54 19.05
C LEU A 103 -7.20 -8.74 19.54
N ARG A 104 -6.87 -8.07 20.64
CA ARG A 104 -5.55 -8.18 21.27
C ARG A 104 -5.65 -8.37 22.77
N LYS A 105 -4.66 -9.05 23.33
CA LYS A 105 -4.50 -9.17 24.77
C LYS A 105 -4.09 -7.82 25.36
N LEU A 106 -4.75 -7.40 26.43
CA LEU A 106 -4.48 -6.18 27.20
C LEU A 106 -3.71 -6.47 28.50
N SER A 107 -3.89 -7.65 29.06
CA SER A 107 -3.22 -8.04 30.32
C SER A 107 -1.71 -8.13 30.15
N GLN A 108 -0.95 -7.61 31.13
CA GLN A 108 0.51 -7.51 31.12
C GLN A 108 1.26 -8.83 31.32
N ASN A 109 0.57 -9.94 31.60
CA ASN A 109 1.23 -11.22 31.87
C ASN A 109 1.71 -11.88 30.56
N PRO A 110 3.05 -11.97 30.29
CA PRO A 110 3.55 -12.51 29.03
C PRO A 110 3.26 -14.01 28.83
N LYS A 111 3.00 -14.75 29.90
CA LYS A 111 2.73 -16.21 29.85
C LYS A 111 1.27 -16.57 29.63
N SER A 112 0.38 -15.57 29.48
CA SER A 112 -1.04 -15.83 29.24
C SER A 112 -1.44 -15.70 27.80
N SER A 113 -2.31 -16.58 27.31
CA SER A 113 -2.93 -16.49 25.98
C SER A 113 -4.27 -17.20 25.96
N ALA A 114 -5.20 -16.71 25.15
CA ALA A 114 -6.52 -17.27 24.94
C ALA A 114 -6.66 -17.84 23.53
N GLN A 115 -7.12 -19.09 23.45
CA GLN A 115 -7.39 -19.79 22.20
C GLN A 115 -8.89 -19.96 22.00
N PHE A 116 -9.37 -19.62 20.81
CA PHE A 116 -10.78 -19.73 20.43
C PHE A 116 -10.95 -20.64 19.22
N ARG A 117 -12.15 -21.16 19.02
CA ARG A 117 -12.55 -21.85 17.79
C ARG A 117 -12.58 -20.86 16.64
N SER A 118 -12.10 -21.27 15.47
CA SER A 118 -12.17 -20.49 14.25
C SER A 118 -13.42 -20.85 13.44
N ARG A 119 -13.69 -20.15 12.37
CA ARG A 119 -14.70 -20.50 11.38
C ARG A 119 -14.45 -21.84 10.65
N ASN A 120 -13.23 -22.38 10.74
CA ASN A 120 -12.84 -23.65 10.12
C ASN A 120 -12.94 -24.82 11.10
N PHE A 121 -13.48 -24.61 12.30
CA PHE A 121 -13.74 -25.69 13.25
C PHE A 121 -14.91 -26.55 12.75
N GLU A 122 -14.94 -27.85 13.06
CA GLU A 122 -15.89 -28.79 12.51
C GLU A 122 -17.34 -28.52 12.93
N ASP A 123 -17.54 -28.01 14.13
CA ASP A 123 -18.87 -27.68 14.69
C ASP A 123 -19.16 -26.19 14.48
N ALA A 124 -20.02 -25.90 13.52
CA ALA A 124 -20.40 -24.53 13.16
C ALA A 124 -21.14 -23.79 14.30
N SER A 125 -21.70 -24.49 15.28
CA SER A 125 -22.40 -23.87 16.41
C SER A 125 -21.46 -23.10 17.36
N VAL A 126 -20.16 -23.36 17.28
CA VAL A 126 -19.12 -22.71 18.09
C VAL A 126 -18.21 -21.78 17.27
N HIS A 127 -18.56 -21.52 16.02
CA HIS A 127 -17.86 -20.52 15.21
C HIS A 127 -18.02 -19.12 15.82
N PRO A 128 -17.11 -18.17 15.55
CA PRO A 128 -17.32 -16.78 15.88
C PRO A 128 -18.62 -16.27 15.27
N SER A 129 -19.36 -15.44 15.98
CA SER A 129 -20.58 -14.82 15.46
C SER A 129 -20.68 -13.35 15.85
N LEU A 130 -21.31 -12.56 14.98
CA LEU A 130 -21.73 -11.19 15.23
C LEU A 130 -23.26 -11.16 15.19
N ASP A 131 -23.88 -10.87 16.31
CA ASP A 131 -25.32 -10.70 16.44
C ASP A 131 -25.62 -9.20 16.50
N VAL A 132 -26.46 -8.70 15.59
CA VAL A 132 -26.89 -7.30 15.53
C VAL A 132 -28.40 -7.21 15.71
N GLU A 133 -28.86 -6.39 16.64
CA GLU A 133 -30.25 -6.02 16.84
C GLU A 133 -30.48 -4.60 16.35
N TRP A 134 -31.41 -4.42 15.45
CA TRP A 134 -31.78 -3.14 14.88
C TRP A 134 -32.90 -2.47 15.66
N MET A 135 -33.05 -1.15 15.54
CA MET A 135 -34.10 -0.40 16.25
C MET A 135 -35.52 -0.74 15.75
N ASP A 136 -35.65 -1.27 14.55
CA ASP A 136 -36.92 -1.78 14.01
C ASP A 136 -37.35 -3.13 14.60
N GLY A 137 -36.52 -3.71 15.48
CA GLY A 137 -36.75 -5.00 16.13
C GLY A 137 -36.24 -6.20 15.32
N SER A 138 -35.70 -6.00 14.12
CA SER A 138 -35.07 -7.08 13.37
C SER A 138 -33.73 -7.46 13.98
N THR A 139 -33.37 -8.74 13.85
CA THR A 139 -32.09 -9.29 14.32
C THR A 139 -31.36 -9.96 13.18
N GLU A 140 -30.04 -9.85 13.17
CA GLU A 140 -29.19 -10.50 12.18
C GLU A 140 -28.00 -11.17 12.86
N ARG A 141 -27.78 -12.45 12.53
CA ARG A 141 -26.63 -13.22 13.00
C ARG A 141 -25.71 -13.52 11.83
N MET A 142 -24.48 -13.03 11.90
CA MET A 142 -23.45 -13.22 10.90
C MET A 142 -22.35 -14.16 11.40
N GLN A 143 -21.80 -14.95 10.47
CA GLN A 143 -20.54 -15.67 10.68
C GLN A 143 -19.41 -14.95 9.94
N PRO A 144 -18.15 -15.05 10.41
CA PRO A 144 -17.05 -14.38 9.74
C PRO A 144 -16.79 -15.00 8.35
N THR A 145 -16.56 -14.16 7.38
CA THR A 145 -16.09 -14.56 6.04
C THR A 145 -14.62 -14.91 6.08
N ALA A 146 -13.85 -14.32 7.02
CA ALA A 146 -12.44 -14.64 7.26
C ALA A 146 -12.09 -14.52 8.74
N ASP A 147 -11.18 -15.37 9.20
CA ASP A 147 -10.53 -15.24 10.51
C ASP A 147 -9.09 -15.74 10.47
N THR A 148 -8.22 -15.15 11.29
CA THR A 148 -6.82 -15.58 11.38
C THR A 148 -6.18 -15.16 12.69
N THR A 149 -5.06 -15.81 13.02
CA THR A 149 -4.11 -15.33 14.02
C THR A 149 -2.97 -14.60 13.35
N LEU A 150 -2.79 -13.32 13.65
CA LEU A 150 -1.59 -12.56 13.28
C LEU A 150 -0.50 -12.79 14.32
N THR A 151 0.56 -13.47 13.94
CA THR A 151 1.74 -13.68 14.80
C THR A 151 3.02 -13.54 14.01
N CYS A 152 4.02 -12.89 14.62
CA CYS A 152 5.35 -12.75 14.04
C CYS A 152 6.29 -13.91 14.42
N ALA A 153 5.82 -14.84 15.22
CA ALA A 153 6.56 -16.06 15.60
C ALA A 153 6.49 -17.17 14.55
N SER A 154 5.56 -17.08 13.57
CA SER A 154 5.46 -18.02 12.45
C SER A 154 5.52 -17.29 11.10
N VAL A 155 5.96 -17.98 10.06
CA VAL A 155 6.11 -17.43 8.71
C VAL A 155 4.91 -17.69 7.80
N GLY A 156 3.94 -18.54 8.23
CA GLY A 156 2.75 -18.92 7.45
C GLY A 156 1.53 -18.05 7.70
N ALA A 157 0.56 -18.10 6.79
CA ALA A 157 -0.80 -17.65 7.02
C ALA A 157 -1.52 -18.70 7.88
N LEU A 158 -2.35 -18.27 8.84
CA LEU A 158 -3.05 -19.14 9.77
C LEU A 158 -4.57 -19.11 9.58
N GLY A 159 -5.05 -18.59 8.44
CA GLY A 159 -6.47 -18.42 8.15
C GLY A 159 -7.25 -19.72 7.90
N THR A 160 -6.57 -20.84 7.63
CA THR A 160 -7.19 -22.18 7.48
C THR A 160 -7.17 -23.01 8.76
N GLY A 161 -6.56 -22.48 9.83
CA GLY A 161 -6.46 -23.17 11.11
C GLY A 161 -7.83 -23.29 11.81
N LYS A 162 -8.05 -24.39 12.55
CA LYS A 162 -9.27 -24.60 13.35
C LYS A 162 -9.33 -23.76 14.63
N ARG A 163 -8.30 -22.95 14.89
CA ARG A 163 -8.11 -22.16 16.12
C ARG A 163 -7.53 -20.81 15.79
N ILE A 164 -7.96 -19.81 16.56
CA ILE A 164 -7.41 -18.45 16.54
C ILE A 164 -6.96 -18.08 17.96
N THR A 165 -5.89 -17.31 18.08
CA THR A 165 -5.21 -17.07 19.36
C THR A 165 -4.94 -15.60 19.59
N ALA A 166 -5.24 -15.10 20.79
CA ALA A 166 -4.80 -13.81 21.31
C ALA A 166 -3.77 -14.04 22.46
N GLY A 167 -2.60 -13.43 22.34
CA GLY A 167 -1.48 -13.58 23.27
C GLY A 167 -0.50 -12.42 23.18
N GLU A 168 0.70 -12.57 23.78
CA GLU A 168 1.74 -11.53 23.80
C GLU A 168 2.16 -11.08 22.40
N GLN A 169 2.37 -12.06 21.50
CA GLN A 169 2.83 -11.83 20.13
C GLN A 169 1.81 -12.33 19.11
N ALA A 170 0.55 -12.41 19.49
CA ALA A 170 -0.51 -12.91 18.64
C ALA A 170 -1.78 -12.09 18.83
N SER A 171 -2.36 -11.63 17.73
CA SER A 171 -3.64 -10.94 17.68
C SER A 171 -4.60 -11.71 16.77
N ILE A 172 -5.90 -11.56 17.00
CA ILE A 172 -6.92 -12.16 16.15
C ILE A 172 -7.48 -11.10 15.22
N VAL A 173 -7.64 -11.47 13.95
CA VAL A 173 -8.42 -10.69 12.97
C VAL A 173 -9.64 -11.49 12.58
N LEU A 174 -10.80 -10.82 12.55
CA LEU A 174 -12.07 -11.35 12.08
C LEU A 174 -12.66 -10.38 11.07
N MET A 175 -13.25 -10.92 9.99
CA MET A 175 -14.00 -10.16 9.01
C MET A 175 -15.42 -10.72 8.92
N PHE A 176 -16.41 -9.85 9.11
CA PHE A 176 -17.83 -10.20 8.98
C PHE A 176 -18.43 -9.49 7.76
N PRO A 177 -19.44 -10.09 7.09
CA PRO A 177 -20.11 -9.45 5.94
C PRO A 177 -21.12 -8.41 6.43
N PHE A 178 -20.67 -7.43 7.24
CA PHE A 178 -21.53 -6.37 7.74
C PHE A 178 -21.75 -5.32 6.67
N GLU A 179 -23.03 -5.08 6.37
CA GLU A 179 -23.48 -4.04 5.44
C GLU A 179 -24.34 -2.99 6.19
N PRO A 180 -23.96 -1.70 6.16
CA PRO A 180 -24.78 -0.64 6.72
C PRO A 180 -26.16 -0.59 6.08
N LYS A 181 -27.21 -0.46 6.90
CA LYS A 181 -28.61 -0.32 6.43
C LYS A 181 -29.05 1.16 6.49
N PRO A 182 -29.18 1.86 5.35
CA PRO A 182 -29.57 3.25 5.35
C PRO A 182 -30.89 3.51 6.10
N GLY A 183 -30.89 4.49 7.01
CA GLY A 183 -32.06 4.91 7.75
C GLY A 183 -32.49 4.01 8.92
N VAL A 184 -31.76 2.94 9.21
CA VAL A 184 -32.02 2.05 10.35
C VAL A 184 -30.88 2.12 11.36
N ASN A 185 -31.19 2.45 12.61
CA ASN A 185 -30.19 2.52 13.69
C ASN A 185 -29.98 1.16 14.37
N ILE A 186 -28.80 0.98 14.95
CA ILE A 186 -28.43 -0.21 15.72
C ILE A 186 -28.83 -0.04 17.18
N ARG A 187 -29.61 -1.01 17.73
CA ARG A 187 -29.94 -1.10 19.13
C ARG A 187 -28.78 -1.68 19.94
N SER A 188 -28.33 -2.88 19.55
CA SER A 188 -27.22 -3.58 20.18
C SER A 188 -26.46 -4.44 19.17
N ALA A 189 -25.17 -4.69 19.45
CA ALA A 189 -24.35 -5.63 18.69
C ALA A 189 -23.43 -6.40 19.64
N ARG A 190 -23.36 -7.73 19.42
CA ARG A 190 -22.58 -8.64 20.24
C ARG A 190 -21.66 -9.49 19.37
N LEU A 191 -20.37 -9.47 19.69
CA LEU A 191 -19.39 -10.40 19.14
C LEU A 191 -19.23 -11.56 20.12
N THR A 192 -19.42 -12.81 19.66
CA THR A 192 -19.24 -14.03 20.45
C THR A 192 -18.16 -14.89 19.86
N LEU A 193 -17.18 -15.30 20.68
CA LEU A 193 -16.18 -16.32 20.37
C LEU A 193 -16.23 -17.43 21.41
N HIS A 194 -16.02 -18.68 20.99
CA HIS A 194 -15.99 -19.82 21.90
C HIS A 194 -14.54 -20.17 22.28
N SER A 195 -14.21 -19.97 23.57
CA SER A 195 -12.88 -20.29 24.07
C SER A 195 -12.68 -21.80 24.07
N GLN A 196 -11.54 -22.24 23.55
CA GLN A 196 -11.13 -23.65 23.59
C GLN A 196 -10.16 -23.91 24.74
N ARG A 197 -9.20 -22.99 24.93
CA ARG A 197 -8.16 -23.14 25.93
C ARG A 197 -7.62 -21.79 26.36
N GLN A 198 -7.38 -21.62 27.63
CA GLN A 198 -6.65 -20.52 28.21
C GLN A 198 -5.34 -21.06 28.77
N PHE A 199 -4.23 -20.43 28.42
CA PHE A 199 -2.89 -20.71 28.93
C PHE A 199 -2.52 -19.64 29.97
N GLY A 200 -1.98 -20.06 31.11
CA GLY A 200 -1.56 -19.17 32.20
C GLY A 200 -2.73 -18.52 32.92
N PRO A 201 -2.50 -17.38 33.59
CA PRO A 201 -3.52 -16.59 34.26
C PRO A 201 -4.61 -16.08 33.31
N PRO A 202 -5.78 -15.65 33.85
CA PRO A 202 -6.83 -15.04 33.05
C PRO A 202 -6.30 -13.94 32.13
N SER A 203 -6.81 -13.89 30.91
CA SER A 203 -6.41 -12.88 29.91
C SER A 203 -7.56 -11.92 29.63
N GLU A 204 -7.33 -10.65 29.79
CA GLU A 204 -8.23 -9.61 29.30
C GLU A 204 -7.97 -9.40 27.81
N ILE A 205 -9.00 -9.56 26.99
CA ILE A 205 -8.95 -9.39 25.54
C ILE A 205 -9.80 -8.18 25.16
N GLY A 206 -9.18 -7.22 24.50
CA GLY A 206 -9.83 -6.03 23.97
C GLY A 206 -10.17 -6.17 22.49
N VAL A 207 -11.31 -5.58 22.12
CA VAL A 207 -11.77 -5.46 20.73
C VAL A 207 -11.48 -4.06 20.23
N PHE A 208 -10.84 -3.99 19.07
CA PHE A 208 -10.47 -2.78 18.35
C PHE A 208 -11.00 -2.86 16.93
N ARG A 209 -11.06 -1.73 16.25
CA ARG A 209 -11.32 -1.67 14.81
C ARG A 209 -10.07 -2.13 14.05
N LEU A 210 -10.24 -3.06 13.15
CA LEU A 210 -9.19 -3.38 12.17
C LEU A 210 -8.99 -2.17 11.25
N VAL A 211 -7.74 -1.84 10.97
CA VAL A 211 -7.38 -0.83 9.99
C VAL A 211 -6.64 -1.52 8.84
N ILE A 212 -7.24 -1.48 7.66
CA ILE A 212 -6.53 -1.86 6.45
C ILE A 212 -5.84 -0.59 5.93
N PRO A 213 -4.53 -0.59 5.68
CA PRO A 213 -3.81 0.62 5.22
C PRO A 213 -4.41 1.29 3.97
N ALA A 214 -5.19 0.53 3.20
CA ALA A 214 -5.94 1.01 2.05
C ALA A 214 -7.16 1.88 2.39
N ASP A 215 -7.72 1.73 3.59
CA ASP A 215 -8.97 2.39 3.99
C ASP A 215 -8.74 3.80 4.55
N VAL A 216 -7.49 4.23 4.64
CA VAL A 216 -7.19 5.60 5.03
C VAL A 216 -7.23 6.46 3.78
N GLU A 217 -8.43 6.94 3.43
CA GLU A 217 -8.58 8.03 2.49
C GLU A 217 -7.90 9.27 3.09
N GLU A 218 -6.70 9.60 2.61
CA GLU A 218 -6.27 11.00 2.70
C GLU A 218 -7.26 11.79 1.83
N LYS A 219 -7.84 12.86 2.38
CA LYS A 219 -8.66 13.80 1.58
C LYS A 219 -7.90 14.11 0.29
N PRO A 220 -8.57 14.12 -0.89
CA PRO A 220 -7.91 14.41 -2.15
C PRO A 220 -7.04 15.67 -1.99
N GLN A 221 -5.76 15.49 -2.05
CA GLN A 221 -4.81 16.59 -1.93
C GLN A 221 -4.68 17.23 -3.31
N VAL A 222 -4.94 18.52 -3.39
CA VAL A 222 -4.70 19.27 -4.62
C VAL A 222 -3.19 19.50 -4.73
N GLY A 223 -2.57 18.89 -5.73
CA GLY A 223 -1.15 19.05 -6.02
C GLY A 223 -0.87 20.32 -6.80
N LEU A 224 0.40 20.74 -6.82
CA LEU A 224 0.82 21.94 -7.53
C LEU A 224 0.52 21.90 -9.05
N ALA A 225 0.54 20.69 -9.65
CA ALA A 225 0.27 20.52 -11.09
C ALA A 225 -1.17 20.84 -11.49
N ALA A 226 -2.11 20.90 -10.55
CA ALA A 226 -3.50 21.31 -10.83
C ALA A 226 -3.59 22.75 -11.38
N ALA A 227 -2.63 23.61 -11.06
CA ALA A 227 -2.55 24.98 -11.57
C ALA A 227 -1.85 25.07 -12.95
N TYR A 228 -1.29 23.98 -13.47
CA TYR A 228 -0.50 23.92 -14.69
C TYR A 228 -1.06 22.88 -15.66
N PRO A 229 -2.12 23.20 -16.43
CA PRO A 229 -2.70 22.25 -17.38
C PRO A 229 -1.63 21.68 -18.33
N ARG A 230 -1.59 20.35 -18.44
CA ARG A 230 -0.58 19.62 -19.21
C ARG A 230 0.86 19.94 -18.80
N ASP A 231 1.07 20.33 -17.54
CA ASP A 231 2.35 20.81 -16.99
C ASP A 231 2.94 22.06 -17.66
N VAL A 232 2.20 22.76 -18.48
CA VAL A 232 2.72 23.96 -19.19
C VAL A 232 3.09 25.04 -18.18
N GLY A 233 4.39 25.39 -18.14
CA GLY A 233 4.93 26.41 -17.23
C GLY A 233 5.16 25.95 -15.79
N ILE A 234 5.01 24.66 -15.47
CA ILE A 234 5.24 24.11 -14.13
C ILE A 234 6.71 24.29 -13.67
N ASP A 235 7.65 24.35 -14.61
CA ASP A 235 9.07 24.62 -14.40
C ASP A 235 9.32 25.96 -13.70
N LYS A 236 8.39 26.92 -13.81
CA LYS A 236 8.46 28.25 -13.20
C LYS A 236 8.00 28.27 -11.74
N HIS A 237 7.39 27.19 -11.25
CA HIS A 237 6.96 27.11 -9.86
C HIS A 237 8.19 27.00 -8.94
N PRO A 238 8.29 27.81 -7.85
CA PRO A 238 9.50 27.88 -7.02
C PRO A 238 9.83 26.56 -6.28
N SER A 239 8.87 25.68 -6.09
CA SER A 239 9.09 24.35 -5.52
C SER A 239 9.61 23.33 -6.51
N VAL A 240 9.48 23.61 -7.83
CA VAL A 240 9.93 22.69 -8.89
C VAL A 240 11.44 22.78 -9.08
N VAL A 241 12.07 21.64 -9.20
CA VAL A 241 13.53 21.48 -9.34
C VAL A 241 13.89 21.02 -10.75
N LEU A 242 13.02 20.21 -11.35
CA LEU A 242 13.11 19.73 -12.73
C LEU A 242 11.70 19.54 -13.29
N ALA A 243 11.51 19.89 -14.55
CA ALA A 243 10.38 19.48 -15.38
C ALA A 243 10.93 19.04 -16.74
N ALA A 244 10.79 17.76 -17.08
CA ALA A 244 11.34 17.14 -18.29
C ALA A 244 10.23 16.45 -19.09
N GLY A 245 9.97 16.93 -20.31
CA GLY A 245 8.94 16.42 -21.23
C GLY A 245 9.50 15.62 -22.42
N PHE A 246 10.83 15.51 -22.57
CA PHE A 246 11.53 14.75 -23.61
C PHE A 246 11.35 15.24 -25.06
N GLU A 247 10.91 16.48 -25.25
CA GLU A 247 10.57 17.07 -26.55
C GLU A 247 11.79 17.41 -27.42
N SER A 248 13.01 17.40 -26.86
CA SER A 248 14.22 17.80 -27.61
C SER A 248 15.17 16.63 -27.83
N SER A 249 16.00 16.71 -28.89
CA SER A 249 17.00 15.68 -29.19
C SER A 249 18.10 15.56 -28.13
N ASP A 250 18.31 16.60 -27.34
CA ASP A 250 19.30 16.75 -26.28
C ASP A 250 18.68 16.63 -24.87
N TRP A 251 17.46 16.11 -24.76
CA TRP A 251 16.70 15.91 -23.52
C TRP A 251 17.52 15.32 -22.35
N TYR A 252 18.54 14.53 -22.65
CA TYR A 252 19.38 13.88 -21.61
C TYR A 252 20.34 14.86 -20.90
N GLU A 253 20.58 16.06 -21.43
CA GLU A 253 21.45 17.07 -20.84
C GLU A 253 20.86 17.73 -19.59
N GLU A 254 19.53 17.70 -19.44
CA GLU A 254 18.85 18.14 -18.22
C GLU A 254 19.20 17.23 -17.04
N TRP A 255 19.61 16.00 -17.34
CA TRP A 255 20.02 14.99 -16.37
C TRP A 255 21.53 15.03 -16.13
N SER A 256 22.01 14.23 -15.15
CA SER A 256 23.46 14.04 -14.91
C SER A 256 24.05 12.99 -15.87
N ALA A 257 23.71 13.09 -17.16
CA ALA A 257 24.12 12.15 -18.19
C ALA A 257 25.11 12.82 -19.16
N LYS A 258 26.25 12.14 -19.43
CA LYS A 258 27.23 12.62 -20.40
C LYS A 258 26.92 12.24 -21.84
N ARG A 259 25.95 11.37 -22.05
CA ARG A 259 25.51 10.88 -23.37
C ARG A 259 24.12 10.30 -23.28
N LYS A 260 23.43 10.25 -24.40
CA LYS A 260 22.13 9.63 -24.56
C LYS A 260 22.16 8.15 -24.12
N PRO A 261 21.25 7.68 -23.24
CA PRO A 261 21.12 6.27 -22.94
C PRO A 261 20.74 5.46 -24.19
N PRO A 262 21.41 4.34 -24.49
CA PRO A 262 21.21 3.63 -25.76
C PRO A 262 19.87 2.89 -25.88
N SER A 263 19.22 2.64 -24.77
CA SER A 263 17.92 1.90 -24.67
C SER A 263 16.73 2.81 -24.38
N ALA A 264 16.91 4.13 -24.58
CA ALA A 264 15.86 5.12 -24.38
C ALA A 264 15.92 6.19 -25.47
N GLU A 265 14.77 6.46 -26.08
CA GLU A 265 14.61 7.44 -27.14
C GLU A 265 13.24 8.13 -27.05
N PRO A 266 13.15 9.45 -27.33
CA PRO A 266 11.87 10.10 -27.54
C PRO A 266 11.16 9.52 -28.76
N VAL A 267 9.86 9.30 -28.64
CA VAL A 267 8.98 8.82 -29.72
C VAL A 267 7.62 9.50 -29.65
N ASP A 268 7.07 9.87 -30.80
CA ASP A 268 5.70 10.35 -30.97
C ASP A 268 4.74 9.23 -31.41
N SER A 269 5.28 8.09 -31.84
CA SER A 269 4.52 6.95 -32.33
C SER A 269 5.26 5.64 -32.06
N ASP A 270 4.51 4.56 -31.81
CA ASP A 270 4.99 3.17 -31.76
C ASP A 270 3.80 2.21 -31.95
N GLU A 271 3.30 2.16 -33.19
CA GLU A 271 2.08 1.39 -33.53
C GLU A 271 2.16 -0.08 -33.13
N GLY A 272 3.35 -0.70 -33.26
CA GLY A 272 3.57 -2.10 -32.91
C GLY A 272 3.36 -2.43 -31.43
N ASN A 273 3.40 -1.42 -30.57
CA ASN A 273 3.21 -1.53 -29.12
C ASN A 273 1.94 -0.79 -28.61
N GLY A 274 1.04 -0.42 -29.51
CA GLY A 274 -0.21 0.25 -29.16
C GLY A 274 0.00 1.62 -28.48
N PHE A 275 1.14 2.29 -28.75
CA PHE A 275 1.49 3.55 -28.13
C PHE A 275 0.62 4.69 -28.66
N VAL A 276 0.11 5.48 -27.71
CA VAL A 276 -0.52 6.77 -27.94
C VAL A 276 0.16 7.77 -27.02
N PRO A 277 0.73 8.87 -27.54
CA PRO A 277 1.43 9.86 -26.74
C PRO A 277 0.47 10.53 -25.74
N LEU A 278 1.02 10.96 -24.61
CA LEU A 278 0.30 11.79 -23.65
C LEU A 278 0.21 13.21 -24.19
N SER A 279 1.37 13.73 -24.66
CA SER A 279 1.49 15.05 -25.27
C SER A 279 2.87 15.13 -25.95
N GLY A 280 2.93 15.43 -27.25
CA GLY A 280 4.23 15.49 -27.95
C GLY A 280 4.98 14.16 -27.97
N ASP A 281 6.28 14.18 -27.65
CA ASP A 281 7.13 13.01 -27.57
C ASP A 281 7.08 12.41 -26.14
N ALA A 282 7.22 11.10 -26.04
CA ALA A 282 7.45 10.41 -24.76
C ALA A 282 8.73 9.58 -24.82
N LEU A 283 9.42 9.42 -23.70
CA LEU A 283 10.62 8.60 -23.63
C LEU A 283 10.25 7.10 -23.66
N LYS A 284 10.43 6.47 -24.81
CA LYS A 284 10.37 5.01 -24.93
C LYS A 284 11.59 4.40 -24.30
N VAL A 285 11.38 3.46 -23.36
CA VAL A 285 12.44 2.69 -22.70
C VAL A 285 12.26 1.24 -23.06
N THR A 286 13.29 0.61 -23.64
CA THR A 286 13.26 -0.80 -24.05
C THR A 286 14.26 -1.61 -23.22
N ILE A 287 13.78 -2.69 -22.57
CA ILE A 287 14.65 -3.75 -22.06
C ILE A 287 14.74 -4.80 -23.18
N GLU A 288 15.86 -4.82 -23.88
CA GLU A 288 16.08 -5.77 -24.99
C GLU A 288 16.06 -7.22 -24.50
N LYS A 289 15.59 -8.13 -25.34
CA LYS A 289 15.63 -9.59 -25.11
C LYS A 289 17.04 -10.02 -24.66
N GLY A 290 17.08 -10.81 -23.60
CA GLY A 290 18.35 -11.32 -23.02
C GLY A 290 19.11 -10.28 -22.18
N LYS A 291 18.61 -9.04 -22.07
CA LYS A 291 19.18 -7.99 -21.20
C LYS A 291 18.37 -7.85 -19.91
N LYS A 292 18.91 -7.03 -19.01
CA LYS A 292 18.26 -6.68 -17.73
C LYS A 292 17.99 -5.20 -17.59
N ALA A 293 18.84 -4.36 -18.17
CA ALA A 293 18.76 -2.90 -18.03
C ALA A 293 18.00 -2.30 -19.22
N GLY A 294 16.97 -1.50 -18.92
CA GLY A 294 16.30 -0.63 -19.87
C GLY A 294 16.78 0.81 -19.70
N LEU A 295 16.67 1.39 -18.51
CA LEU A 295 17.08 2.76 -18.25
C LEU A 295 17.97 2.84 -17.02
N ASN A 296 19.01 3.68 -17.11
CA ASN A 296 19.87 4.05 -16.00
C ASN A 296 20.26 5.51 -16.16
N LEU A 297 19.38 6.41 -15.76
CA LEU A 297 19.52 7.86 -15.89
C LEU A 297 19.42 8.49 -14.50
N LEU A 298 20.32 9.43 -14.19
CA LEU A 298 20.44 10.03 -12.87
C LEU A 298 20.23 11.54 -12.94
N TYR A 299 19.49 12.08 -11.98
CA TYR A 299 19.50 13.49 -11.64
C TYR A 299 20.20 13.65 -10.30
N ARG A 300 21.44 14.11 -10.29
CA ARG A 300 22.23 14.29 -9.07
C ARG A 300 21.99 15.68 -8.49
N PHE A 301 21.38 15.72 -7.32
CA PHE A 301 20.97 16.97 -6.69
C PHE A 301 22.16 17.91 -6.43
N ARG A 302 23.27 17.41 -5.87
CA ARG A 302 24.44 18.24 -5.59
C ARG A 302 25.03 18.88 -6.86
N GLU A 303 25.04 18.14 -7.95
CA GLU A 303 25.52 18.61 -9.26
C GLU A 303 24.61 19.70 -9.84
N LYS A 304 23.31 19.49 -9.77
CA LYS A 304 22.30 20.32 -10.45
C LYS A 304 21.82 21.49 -9.58
N THR A 305 21.79 21.36 -8.25
CA THR A 305 21.21 22.36 -7.33
C THR A 305 22.17 22.83 -6.22
N GLY A 306 23.40 22.31 -6.20
CA GLY A 306 24.42 22.65 -5.21
C GLY A 306 24.28 21.93 -3.86
N SER A 307 23.14 21.28 -3.58
CA SER A 307 22.90 20.58 -2.30
C SER A 307 22.01 19.35 -2.51
N GLU A 308 22.09 18.42 -1.54
CA GLU A 308 21.25 17.22 -1.49
C GLU A 308 20.12 17.41 -0.48
N PRO A 309 18.85 17.24 -0.86
CA PRO A 309 17.71 17.44 0.04
C PRO A 309 17.50 16.26 1.01
N GLU A 310 16.66 16.49 2.03
CA GLU A 310 16.22 15.46 2.98
C GLU A 310 14.77 14.99 2.74
N ALA A 311 14.01 15.76 1.96
CA ALA A 311 12.67 15.42 1.53
C ALA A 311 12.47 15.90 0.09
N MET A 312 11.80 15.10 -0.72
CA MET A 312 11.54 15.42 -2.11
C MET A 312 10.38 14.57 -2.65
N HIS A 313 9.67 15.13 -3.62
CA HIS A 313 8.67 14.48 -4.45
C HIS A 313 9.17 14.34 -5.87
N PHE A 314 8.75 13.29 -6.57
CA PHE A 314 8.82 13.24 -8.02
C PHE A 314 7.59 12.54 -8.58
N ARG A 315 7.12 13.04 -9.69
CA ARG A 315 6.01 12.49 -10.46
C ARG A 315 6.48 12.25 -11.89
N TYR A 316 6.02 11.17 -12.49
CA TYR A 316 6.16 10.88 -13.92
C TYR A 316 4.90 10.21 -14.44
N TYR A 317 4.64 10.34 -15.71
CA TYR A 317 3.62 9.55 -16.36
C TYR A 317 4.23 8.25 -16.87
N LEU A 318 3.53 7.16 -16.68
CA LEU A 318 3.94 5.79 -17.04
C LEU A 318 2.89 5.15 -17.93
N ARG A 319 3.32 4.54 -19.03
CA ARG A 319 2.51 3.65 -19.86
C ARG A 319 3.28 2.38 -20.15
N LEU A 320 2.69 1.21 -19.88
CA LEU A 320 3.26 -0.09 -20.28
C LEU A 320 2.85 -0.39 -21.72
N GLY A 321 3.79 -0.74 -22.58
CA GLY A 321 3.53 -1.13 -23.97
C GLY A 321 2.86 -2.51 -24.08
N GLU A 322 2.29 -2.81 -25.24
CA GLU A 322 1.63 -4.10 -25.50
C GLU A 322 2.60 -5.28 -25.33
N ASN A 323 3.88 -5.09 -25.64
CA ASN A 323 4.93 -6.10 -25.50
C ASN A 323 5.46 -6.24 -24.06
N TRP A 324 4.95 -5.48 -23.08
CA TRP A 324 5.38 -5.56 -21.68
C TRP A 324 4.92 -6.88 -21.05
N LYS A 325 5.81 -7.88 -21.02
CA LYS A 325 5.55 -9.24 -20.51
C LYS A 325 6.76 -9.75 -19.69
N PRO A 326 7.17 -9.08 -18.61
CA PRO A 326 8.30 -9.50 -17.78
C PRO A 326 7.97 -10.82 -17.05
N LEU A 327 8.97 -11.68 -16.87
CA LEU A 327 8.84 -12.94 -16.13
C LEU A 327 8.91 -12.74 -14.62
N VAL A 328 9.65 -11.72 -14.16
CA VAL A 328 9.91 -11.45 -12.74
C VAL A 328 9.72 -9.98 -12.43
N SER A 329 9.56 -9.68 -11.14
CA SER A 329 9.50 -8.30 -10.67
C SER A 329 10.80 -7.55 -10.93
N GLY A 330 10.70 -6.28 -11.26
CA GLY A 330 11.86 -5.42 -11.54
C GLY A 330 11.80 -4.08 -10.84
N LYS A 331 12.64 -3.15 -11.29
CA LYS A 331 12.79 -1.81 -10.69
C LYS A 331 12.23 -0.76 -11.61
N MET A 332 11.69 0.28 -10.99
CA MET A 332 11.15 1.49 -11.59
C MET A 332 11.84 2.71 -10.96
N PRO A 333 11.67 3.92 -11.49
CA PRO A 333 12.25 5.13 -10.95
C PRO A 333 12.05 5.31 -9.44
N GLY A 334 13.01 5.96 -8.78
CA GLY A 334 12.90 6.32 -7.37
C GLY A 334 14.13 7.04 -6.82
N PHE A 335 14.03 7.55 -5.59
CA PHE A 335 15.13 8.24 -4.94
C PHE A 335 16.17 7.31 -4.35
N ALA A 336 17.41 7.80 -4.27
CA ALA A 336 18.51 7.07 -3.67
C ALA A 336 19.58 8.00 -3.08
N GLY A 337 20.27 7.49 -2.08
CA GLY A 337 21.50 8.00 -1.51
C GLY A 337 22.50 6.86 -1.42
N THR A 338 22.91 6.32 -2.57
CA THR A 338 23.78 5.13 -2.64
C THR A 338 25.25 5.46 -2.46
N TYR A 339 25.66 6.64 -2.88
CA TYR A 339 27.08 7.08 -2.93
C TYR A 339 28.01 6.01 -3.51
N ASN A 340 27.45 5.14 -4.38
CA ASN A 340 28.12 3.97 -4.94
C ASN A 340 28.63 2.94 -3.89
N ARG A 341 28.09 2.97 -2.66
CA ARG A 341 28.49 2.10 -1.54
C ARG A 341 27.46 1.02 -1.27
N ALA A 342 26.20 1.39 -1.01
CA ALA A 342 25.14 0.46 -0.66
C ALA A 342 23.76 0.89 -1.19
N GLY A 343 22.70 0.11 -0.92
CA GLY A 343 21.34 0.39 -1.36
C GLY A 343 20.99 -0.22 -2.72
N TRP A 344 21.80 -1.14 -3.26
CA TRP A 344 21.56 -1.81 -4.54
C TRP A 344 22.34 -3.11 -4.69
N GLY A 345 21.86 -4.02 -5.54
CA GLY A 345 22.61 -5.20 -5.99
C GLY A 345 23.05 -6.16 -4.86
N GLY A 346 22.31 -6.26 -3.76
CA GLY A 346 22.67 -7.07 -2.61
C GLY A 346 23.68 -6.39 -1.66
N ARG A 347 24.01 -5.12 -1.88
CA ARG A 347 24.78 -4.27 -0.98
C ARG A 347 23.84 -3.69 0.07
N ARG A 348 23.75 -4.37 1.21
CA ARG A 348 22.85 -4.03 2.31
C ARG A 348 23.12 -2.63 2.85
N SER A 349 22.04 -1.92 3.16
CA SER A 349 22.09 -0.67 3.93
C SER A 349 22.28 -0.96 5.41
N ASP A 350 23.14 -0.18 6.07
CA ASP A 350 23.43 -0.27 7.50
C ASP A 350 23.22 1.04 8.27
N GLY A 351 22.71 2.06 7.57
CA GLY A 351 22.47 3.39 8.12
C GLY A 351 23.61 4.37 7.93
N VAL A 352 24.81 3.91 7.52
CA VAL A 352 25.98 4.77 7.31
C VAL A 352 26.59 4.67 5.92
N ASN A 353 26.19 3.66 5.13
CA ASN A 353 26.83 3.36 3.85
C ASN A 353 25.98 3.76 2.62
N GLY A 354 24.66 3.85 2.73
CA GLY A 354 23.77 4.23 1.63
C GLY A 354 22.41 3.57 1.71
N TRP A 355 21.48 4.04 0.89
CA TRP A 355 20.08 3.60 0.86
C TRP A 355 19.46 3.80 -0.53
N SER A 356 18.30 3.20 -0.79
CA SER A 356 17.44 3.54 -1.93
C SER A 356 15.97 3.23 -1.66
N ALA A 357 15.08 4.03 -2.24
CA ALA A 357 13.64 3.82 -2.28
C ALA A 357 13.19 3.92 -3.73
N ARG A 358 13.42 2.85 -4.49
CA ARG A 358 13.03 2.78 -5.89
C ARG A 358 11.63 2.25 -6.03
N GLY A 359 10.92 2.67 -7.08
CA GLY A 359 9.73 2.00 -7.55
C GLY A 359 10.03 0.55 -7.97
N ALA A 360 8.98 -0.23 -8.11
CA ALA A 360 9.05 -1.59 -8.65
C ALA A 360 7.79 -1.89 -9.46
N TYR A 361 7.95 -2.62 -10.54
CA TYR A 361 6.84 -3.38 -11.10
C TYR A 361 6.85 -4.79 -10.53
N LYS A 362 5.68 -5.36 -10.34
CA LYS A 362 5.53 -6.71 -9.83
C LYS A 362 4.77 -7.55 -10.84
N VAL A 363 5.24 -8.78 -11.04
CA VAL A 363 4.40 -9.82 -11.59
C VAL A 363 3.55 -10.30 -10.42
N ALA A 364 2.24 -10.17 -10.50
CA ALA A 364 1.34 -10.63 -9.45
C ALA A 364 1.55 -12.13 -9.22
N ALA A 365 1.53 -12.59 -7.97
CA ALA A 365 1.74 -14.01 -7.63
C ALA A 365 0.68 -14.93 -8.27
N ALA A 366 -0.49 -14.38 -8.61
CA ALA A 366 -1.56 -15.04 -9.34
C ALA A 366 -1.51 -14.76 -10.86
N ALA A 367 -0.51 -14.02 -11.36
CA ALA A 367 -0.44 -13.60 -12.76
C ALA A 367 -0.38 -14.80 -13.69
N ARG A 368 -1.53 -15.21 -14.15
CA ARG A 368 -1.69 -16.06 -15.32
C ARG A 368 -1.54 -15.18 -16.57
N GLY A 369 -0.33 -14.65 -16.76
CA GLY A 369 0.12 -14.01 -18.00
C GLY A 369 -0.46 -12.64 -18.28
N ALA A 370 -0.26 -11.55 -17.83
CA ALA A 370 -0.48 -10.18 -18.28
C ALA A 370 -0.92 -9.15 -17.20
N GLU A 371 -0.87 -9.51 -15.94
CA GLU A 371 -1.25 -8.61 -14.83
C GLU A 371 -0.02 -8.06 -14.12
N TYR A 372 0.07 -6.72 -13.98
CA TYR A 372 1.25 -6.06 -13.43
C TYR A 372 0.85 -5.10 -12.31
N GLY A 373 1.35 -5.35 -11.10
CA GLY A 373 1.24 -4.43 -9.99
C GLY A 373 2.42 -3.47 -9.93
N LEU A 374 2.25 -2.38 -9.19
CA LEU A 374 3.32 -1.46 -8.81
C LEU A 374 3.70 -1.66 -7.34
N GLY A 375 4.86 -1.16 -6.97
CA GLY A 375 5.36 -1.25 -5.62
C GLY A 375 6.62 -0.43 -5.41
N SER A 376 7.22 -0.60 -4.23
CA SER A 376 8.50 -0.01 -3.85
C SER A 376 9.52 -1.08 -3.54
N TYR A 377 10.78 -0.83 -3.88
CA TYR A 377 11.93 -1.66 -3.56
C TYR A 377 12.90 -0.87 -2.71
N ILE A 378 12.89 -1.14 -1.41
CA ILE A 378 13.45 -0.25 -0.39
C ILE A 378 14.67 -0.91 0.26
N TYR A 379 15.84 -0.26 0.18
CA TYR A 379 17.01 -0.57 0.99
C TYR A 379 17.07 0.42 2.16
N HIS A 380 16.91 -0.08 3.37
CA HIS A 380 16.98 0.69 4.62
C HIS A 380 17.74 -0.11 5.69
N ALA A 381 18.17 0.56 6.75
CA ALA A 381 19.09 -0.04 7.74
C ALA A 381 18.49 -1.24 8.50
N ASP A 382 17.16 -1.26 8.67
CA ASP A 382 16.46 -2.31 9.42
C ASP A 382 15.97 -3.48 8.53
N SER A 383 16.38 -3.52 7.25
CA SER A 383 16.04 -4.65 6.38
C SER A 383 16.64 -5.94 6.91
N SER A 384 15.81 -7.00 7.00
CA SER A 384 16.24 -8.30 7.54
C SER A 384 17.11 -9.11 6.57
N THR A 385 17.16 -8.70 5.30
CA THR A 385 17.90 -9.40 4.24
C THR A 385 18.99 -8.52 3.64
N LYS A 386 19.90 -9.13 2.86
CA LYS A 386 20.90 -8.38 2.09
C LYS A 386 20.30 -7.62 0.89
N PHE A 387 19.08 -7.98 0.50
CA PHE A 387 18.36 -7.33 -0.58
C PHE A 387 17.35 -6.34 -0.01
N GLY A 388 16.86 -5.42 -0.86
CA GLY A 388 15.81 -4.49 -0.47
C GLY A 388 14.46 -5.18 -0.22
N ASP A 389 13.63 -4.57 0.59
CA ASP A 389 12.26 -4.98 0.83
C ASP A 389 11.40 -4.66 -0.41
N LEU A 390 10.78 -5.67 -1.00
CA LEU A 390 9.81 -5.48 -2.08
C LEU A 390 8.40 -5.40 -1.49
N VAL A 391 7.77 -4.24 -1.63
CA VAL A 391 6.43 -3.95 -1.08
C VAL A 391 5.51 -3.53 -2.20
N GLY A 392 4.31 -4.14 -2.28
CA GLY A 392 3.27 -3.74 -3.24
C GLY A 392 2.57 -2.46 -2.82
N TRP A 393 2.03 -1.72 -3.79
CA TRP A 393 1.09 -0.64 -3.57
C TRP A 393 -0.34 -1.17 -3.61
N ASN A 394 -1.24 -0.48 -2.92
CA ASN A 394 -2.65 -0.80 -2.96
C ASN A 394 -3.29 -0.19 -4.22
N LEU A 395 -3.47 -1.02 -5.24
CA LEU A 395 -4.02 -0.62 -6.54
C LEU A 395 -5.51 -0.98 -6.69
N GLY A 396 -6.23 -1.06 -5.58
CA GLY A 396 -7.63 -1.45 -5.57
C GLY A 396 -7.86 -2.97 -5.69
N LYS A 397 -9.05 -3.39 -6.07
CA LYS A 397 -9.48 -4.81 -6.07
C LYS A 397 -8.62 -5.72 -6.93
N THR A 398 -8.15 -5.25 -8.07
CA THR A 398 -7.33 -6.05 -8.98
C THR A 398 -5.88 -6.13 -8.57
N GLY A 399 -5.39 -5.14 -7.80
CA GLY A 399 -3.97 -5.04 -7.41
C GLY A 399 -3.01 -4.81 -8.58
N VAL A 400 -3.53 -4.45 -9.77
CA VAL A 400 -2.79 -4.37 -11.04
C VAL A 400 -3.08 -3.07 -11.78
N ILE A 401 -2.19 -2.74 -12.72
CA ILE A 401 -2.36 -1.67 -13.72
C ILE A 401 -2.48 -2.28 -15.11
N ASP A 402 -3.20 -1.59 -15.98
CA ASP A 402 -3.40 -2.01 -17.37
C ASP A 402 -2.24 -1.59 -18.26
N LYS A 403 -2.00 -2.35 -19.32
CA LYS A 403 -1.17 -1.93 -20.43
C LYS A 403 -1.91 -0.87 -21.28
N ASN A 404 -1.16 -0.14 -22.05
CA ASN A 404 -1.70 0.83 -23.01
C ASN A 404 -2.53 1.98 -22.39
N ARG A 405 -2.37 2.20 -21.07
CA ARG A 405 -2.96 3.31 -20.33
C ARG A 405 -1.87 4.15 -19.67
N TRP A 406 -2.03 5.48 -19.72
CA TRP A 406 -1.19 6.40 -18.98
C TRP A 406 -1.62 6.49 -17.51
N TYR A 407 -0.64 6.47 -16.63
CA TYR A 407 -0.81 6.63 -15.18
C TYR A 407 0.09 7.74 -14.67
N SER A 408 -0.44 8.65 -13.88
CA SER A 408 0.36 9.57 -13.07
C SER A 408 0.91 8.82 -11.87
N VAL A 409 2.22 8.63 -11.82
CA VAL A 409 2.92 7.94 -10.73
C VAL A 409 3.75 8.95 -9.96
N GLU A 410 3.43 9.16 -8.69
CA GLU A 410 4.21 10.03 -7.80
C GLU A 410 4.76 9.26 -6.62
N GLN A 411 5.97 9.59 -6.19
CA GLN A 411 6.55 9.13 -4.93
C GLN A 411 7.18 10.29 -4.17
N SER A 412 7.14 10.21 -2.84
CA SER A 412 7.89 11.12 -1.97
C SER A 412 8.71 10.35 -0.95
N VAL A 413 9.88 10.87 -0.65
CA VAL A 413 10.73 10.40 0.44
C VAL A 413 10.97 11.55 1.40
N ARG A 414 10.80 11.31 2.68
CA ARG A 414 11.31 12.12 3.77
C ARG A 414 12.27 11.25 4.59
N LEU A 415 13.54 11.64 4.60
CA LEU A 415 14.56 10.91 5.37
C LEU A 415 14.29 11.03 6.87
N ASN A 416 14.71 10.02 7.59
CA ASN A 416 14.65 10.01 9.04
C ASN A 416 15.66 10.97 9.68
N THR A 417 15.35 11.44 10.89
CA THR A 417 16.35 12.02 11.78
C THR A 417 17.46 10.99 12.02
N PRO A 418 18.75 11.34 11.85
CA PRO A 418 19.83 10.38 12.03
C PRO A 418 19.67 9.53 13.28
N GLY A 419 19.73 8.20 13.14
CA GLY A 419 19.58 7.22 14.23
C GLY A 419 18.16 6.96 14.71
N LYS A 420 17.13 7.67 14.19
CA LYS A 420 15.73 7.40 14.53
C LYS A 420 15.01 6.67 13.38
N ALA A 421 13.96 5.93 13.71
CA ALA A 421 13.09 5.28 12.73
C ALA A 421 11.83 6.16 12.49
N ASP A 422 12.03 7.39 11.98
CA ASP A 422 10.96 8.36 11.71
C ASP A 422 10.91 8.80 10.24
N GLY A 423 11.58 8.08 9.34
CA GLY A 423 11.52 8.31 7.91
C GLY A 423 10.21 7.84 7.29
N GLU A 424 9.90 8.41 6.13
CA GLU A 424 8.62 8.21 5.45
C GLU A 424 8.80 8.02 3.95
N LEU A 425 7.99 7.13 3.37
CA LEU A 425 7.85 6.92 1.94
C LEU A 425 6.37 6.86 1.60
N LYS A 426 5.94 7.69 0.66
CA LYS A 426 4.58 7.68 0.11
C LYS A 426 4.60 7.45 -1.40
N ALA A 427 3.49 6.91 -1.95
CA ALA A 427 3.26 6.86 -3.38
C ALA A 427 1.79 7.08 -3.71
N TRP A 428 1.57 7.75 -4.83
CA TRP A 428 0.24 8.01 -5.39
C TRP A 428 0.16 7.48 -6.82
N LEU A 429 -1.03 7.01 -7.20
CA LEU A 429 -1.38 6.64 -8.56
C LEU A 429 -2.62 7.44 -8.97
N ASP A 430 -2.51 8.20 -10.04
CA ASP A 430 -3.57 9.09 -10.52
C ASP A 430 -4.14 10.00 -9.41
N GLY A 431 -3.25 10.51 -8.54
CA GLY A 431 -3.59 11.38 -7.41
C GLY A 431 -4.12 10.66 -6.16
N THR A 432 -4.40 9.35 -6.24
CA THR A 432 -4.83 8.56 -5.09
C THR A 432 -3.63 8.03 -4.33
N LEU A 433 -3.57 8.21 -3.00
CA LEU A 433 -2.53 7.63 -2.16
C LEU A 433 -2.69 6.10 -2.14
N VAL A 434 -1.70 5.40 -2.71
CA VAL A 434 -1.70 3.93 -2.83
C VAL A 434 -0.65 3.25 -1.95
N PHE A 435 0.22 4.03 -1.32
CA PHE A 435 1.24 3.52 -0.42
C PHE A 435 1.70 4.58 0.57
N HIS A 436 1.77 4.20 1.84
CA HIS A 436 2.32 5.03 2.89
C HIS A 436 3.05 4.15 3.91
N ARG A 437 4.36 4.35 4.06
CA ARG A 437 5.18 3.66 5.07
C ARG A 437 5.94 4.67 5.90
N THR A 438 5.74 4.58 7.20
CA THR A 438 6.48 5.33 8.22
C THR A 438 7.46 4.40 8.95
N GLY A 439 8.22 4.94 9.87
CA GLY A 439 9.13 4.12 10.69
C GLY A 439 10.35 3.62 9.92
N LEU A 440 10.70 4.24 8.80
CA LEU A 440 11.85 3.88 8.01
C LEU A 440 13.13 4.52 8.58
N ARG A 441 14.18 3.72 8.73
CA ARG A 441 15.53 4.17 9.11
C ARG A 441 16.45 4.04 7.91
N PHE A 442 16.58 5.12 7.14
CA PHE A 442 17.45 5.18 5.97
C PHE A 442 18.89 5.48 6.36
N ARG A 443 19.07 6.30 7.44
CA ARG A 443 20.38 6.83 7.84
C ARG A 443 20.54 6.97 9.36
N ASP A 444 21.80 6.82 9.80
CA ASP A 444 22.26 7.10 11.16
C ASP A 444 23.20 8.31 11.19
N VAL A 445 23.61 8.79 10.03
CA VAL A 445 24.51 9.94 9.87
C VAL A 445 23.88 11.03 9.01
N PRO A 446 24.16 12.31 9.27
CA PRO A 446 23.53 13.45 8.56
C PRO A 446 23.98 13.55 7.09
N ASP A 447 25.13 12.99 6.75
CA ASP A 447 25.71 13.07 5.40
C ASP A 447 25.04 12.17 4.37
N LEU A 448 24.27 11.19 4.81
CA LEU A 448 23.41 10.43 3.92
C LEU A 448 22.13 11.22 3.65
N ARG A 449 22.01 11.73 2.42
CA ARG A 449 20.88 12.54 1.95
C ARG A 449 20.25 11.92 0.71
N ILE A 450 19.35 12.61 0.05
CA ILE A 450 18.86 12.22 -1.26
C ILE A 450 19.92 12.66 -2.29
N GLU A 451 20.79 11.71 -2.67
CA GLU A 451 21.85 11.96 -3.65
C GLU A 451 21.27 12.18 -5.05
N THR A 452 20.27 11.36 -5.41
CA THR A 452 19.77 11.32 -6.79
C THR A 452 18.29 10.91 -6.88
N LEU A 453 17.59 11.42 -7.90
CA LEU A 453 16.52 10.69 -8.54
C LEU A 453 17.14 9.72 -9.53
N TRP A 454 16.87 8.44 -9.37
CA TRP A 454 17.37 7.37 -10.21
C TRP A 454 16.25 6.83 -11.10
N MET A 455 16.23 7.29 -12.35
CA MET A 455 15.37 6.77 -13.41
C MET A 455 15.90 5.40 -13.83
N ASN A 456 15.51 4.38 -13.06
CA ASN A 456 16.00 3.02 -13.19
C ASN A 456 14.88 2.10 -13.68
N VAL A 457 14.97 1.61 -14.90
CA VAL A 457 14.11 0.54 -15.42
C VAL A 457 14.96 -0.71 -15.60
N TYR A 458 14.66 -1.76 -14.82
CA TYR A 458 15.53 -2.93 -14.71
C TYR A 458 14.71 -4.19 -14.49
N HIS A 459 14.89 -5.21 -15.35
CA HIS A 459 14.35 -6.55 -15.17
C HIS A 459 15.08 -7.26 -14.03
N GLY A 460 14.34 -7.68 -13.00
CA GLY A 460 14.93 -8.03 -11.71
C GLY A 460 15.61 -9.38 -11.62
N GLY A 461 16.33 -9.56 -10.55
CA GLY A 461 16.92 -10.84 -10.17
C GLY A 461 18.06 -11.31 -11.07
N VAL A 462 18.14 -12.62 -11.27
CA VAL A 462 19.12 -13.29 -12.13
C VAL A 462 18.61 -13.42 -13.57
N ASP A 463 17.29 -13.35 -13.78
CA ASP A 463 16.66 -13.58 -15.08
C ASP A 463 16.81 -12.37 -16.01
N THR A 464 16.85 -12.64 -17.29
CA THR A 464 16.87 -11.63 -18.35
C THR A 464 15.49 -11.48 -18.99
N ALA A 465 15.26 -10.38 -19.69
CA ALA A 465 14.01 -10.17 -20.41
C ALA A 465 13.76 -11.29 -21.44
N PRO A 466 12.56 -11.89 -21.47
CA PRO A 466 12.23 -13.00 -22.37
C PRO A 466 12.05 -12.55 -23.84
N SER A 467 11.69 -11.31 -24.02
CA SER A 467 11.51 -10.59 -25.29
C SER A 467 11.87 -9.13 -25.06
N ASP A 468 11.82 -8.30 -26.09
CA ASP A 468 11.85 -6.86 -25.91
C ASP A 468 10.63 -6.41 -25.11
N LEU A 469 10.90 -5.61 -24.06
CA LEU A 469 9.87 -5.08 -23.17
C LEU A 469 9.92 -3.55 -23.24
N SER A 470 8.87 -2.92 -23.70
CA SER A 470 8.79 -1.46 -23.85
C SER A 470 7.83 -0.86 -22.82
N LEU A 471 8.23 0.27 -22.25
CA LEU A 471 7.39 1.18 -21.51
C LEU A 471 7.69 2.61 -21.94
N TYR A 472 6.80 3.53 -21.61
CA TYR A 472 6.92 4.93 -21.95
C TYR A 472 6.84 5.77 -20.69
N ILE A 473 7.69 6.79 -20.62
CA ILE A 473 7.77 7.76 -19.52
C ILE A 473 7.61 9.15 -20.12
N ASP A 474 6.80 9.96 -19.49
CA ASP A 474 6.60 11.35 -19.91
C ASP A 474 6.45 12.29 -18.72
N ASN A 475 6.61 13.58 -18.94
CA ASN A 475 6.36 14.67 -18.00
C ASN A 475 6.91 14.40 -16.60
N VAL A 476 8.22 14.18 -16.49
CA VAL A 476 8.87 13.98 -15.19
C VAL A 476 9.04 15.32 -14.48
N VAL A 477 8.46 15.42 -13.29
CA VAL A 477 8.60 16.60 -12.41
C VAL A 477 9.24 16.20 -11.10
N ILE A 478 10.24 16.96 -10.64
CA ILE A 478 10.82 16.87 -9.29
C ILE A 478 10.44 18.15 -8.55
N ALA A 479 9.87 18.03 -7.37
CA ALA A 479 9.47 19.19 -6.55
C ALA A 479 9.64 18.96 -5.03
N ARG A 480 9.64 20.07 -4.29
CA ARG A 480 9.76 20.05 -2.80
C ARG A 480 8.44 19.76 -2.10
N GLU A 481 7.34 19.69 -2.83
CA GLU A 481 5.99 19.43 -2.33
C GLU A 481 5.21 18.52 -3.27
N TYR A 482 4.03 18.08 -2.83
CA TYR A 482 3.16 17.21 -3.61
C TYR A 482 2.78 17.82 -4.96
N ILE A 483 3.04 17.08 -6.02
CA ILE A 483 2.88 17.53 -7.40
C ILE A 483 1.46 17.25 -7.89
N GLY A 484 0.97 16.05 -7.71
CA GLY A 484 -0.31 15.57 -8.21
C GLY A 484 -0.37 15.39 -9.74
N PRO A 485 -1.47 14.81 -10.24
CA PRO A 485 -1.71 14.74 -11.68
C PRO A 485 -2.00 16.12 -12.26
N ALA A 486 -1.47 16.38 -13.46
CA ALA A 486 -1.78 17.61 -14.19
C ALA A 486 -3.20 17.57 -14.75
N ALA A 487 -3.89 18.70 -14.73
CA ALA A 487 -5.16 18.85 -15.42
C ALA A 487 -4.98 18.85 -16.95
N GLY A 488 -6.03 18.47 -17.70
CA GLY A 488 -6.04 18.55 -19.17
C GLY A 488 -5.34 17.39 -19.89
N PHE A 489 -4.89 16.37 -19.17
CA PHE A 489 -4.68 15.04 -19.74
C PHE A 489 -5.99 14.26 -19.52
N ASP A 490 -6.63 13.88 -20.63
CA ASP A 490 -7.79 13.00 -20.54
C ASP A 490 -7.32 11.68 -19.91
N ALA A 491 -7.90 11.33 -18.77
CA ALA A 491 -7.77 9.95 -18.30
C ALA A 491 -8.46 9.07 -19.35
N PRO A 492 -7.79 8.13 -20.01
CA PRO A 492 -8.41 7.25 -20.97
C PRO A 492 -9.48 6.35 -20.34
#